data_2bb5473fdbdfc1debf26ae33d65d46f5
#
_entry.id   2bb5473fdbdfc1debf26ae33d65d46f5
#
_cell.length_a   1.000
_cell.length_b   1.000
_cell.length_c   1.000
_cell.angle_alpha   90.00
_cell.angle_beta   90.00
_cell.angle_gamma   90.00
#
_symmetry.space_group_name_H-M   'P 1'
#
loop_
_entity.id
_entity.type
_entity.pdbx_description
1 polymer ?
#
loop_
_entity_poly.entity_id
_entity_poly.type
_entity_poly.pdbx_seq_one_letter_code
_entity_poly.pdbx_strand_id
1 'polypeptide(L)'
;MARSRLWRPLKICGVELKHRIGMPSLSRLRASDDHTATPMMKEYYGQRSQVAGTLIITEAGIISPGAGGFPNAPGIWRDDQVAAWKTITDEVHRNGCFIICQLIHVGRAANPETAEAEGIELVSSSAIPYDEAAPVPRALTTDEIERIVHDFATAAENAIRAGFDGVELHGANGYLIDSFTQDVSNIRADEYGGSVENRSRLVYEVMRAVGDAIGPQRVGLRLSPWSTFQGMRMRDPVPQFSDVITKAKELSLSYIHLVEPRVTNNEDAEHAVHETLDFAIDLWTGPILLAGGYRPDNVQRVLDDAYPNKDIMVMFGRAFVANPDLVFRIKNSLPLNAYHRSTFYTVKNPAGYIDYPFSEQFLHRLQNLVVAGSKKKKKKKEEEEEEEEEQ
;
A
#
# COMPACT_ATOMS: atom_id res chain seq x y z
N MET A 1 20.94 21.91 -16.13
CA MET A 1 19.53 21.72 -15.75
C MET A 1 19.45 21.18 -14.32
N ALA A 2 18.59 21.70 -13.47
CA ALA A 2 18.39 21.14 -12.13
C ALA A 2 17.88 19.69 -12.26
N ARG A 3 18.41 18.78 -11.43
CA ARG A 3 17.98 17.39 -11.44
C ARG A 3 16.52 17.31 -10.97
N SER A 4 15.65 16.61 -11.72
CA SER A 4 14.23 16.43 -11.38
C SER A 4 14.04 15.98 -9.92
N ARG A 5 12.99 16.47 -9.28
CA ARG A 5 12.62 16.10 -7.91
C ARG A 5 12.33 14.60 -7.76
N LEU A 6 12.02 13.91 -8.84
CA LEU A 6 11.86 12.45 -8.87
C LEU A 6 13.03 11.70 -8.22
N TRP A 7 14.25 12.25 -8.34
CA TRP A 7 15.49 11.66 -7.86
C TRP A 7 16.03 12.33 -6.59
N ARG A 8 15.20 13.11 -5.88
CA ARG A 8 15.54 13.70 -4.59
C ARG A 8 15.02 12.82 -3.46
N PRO A 9 15.73 12.74 -2.35
CA PRO A 9 15.27 12.05 -1.15
C PRO A 9 13.90 12.54 -0.67
N LEU A 10 13.19 11.65 0.04
CA LEU A 10 11.95 11.96 0.74
C LEU A 10 11.88 11.15 2.03
N LYS A 11 11.46 11.77 3.13
CA LYS A 11 11.31 11.09 4.41
C LYS A 11 9.86 10.66 4.63
N ILE A 12 9.63 9.37 4.88
CA ILE A 12 8.31 8.77 5.15
C ILE A 12 8.49 7.73 6.26
N CYS A 13 7.59 7.66 7.23
CA CYS A 13 7.64 6.73 8.36
C CYS A 13 9.00 6.71 9.10
N GLY A 14 9.65 7.88 9.18
CA GLY A 14 10.96 8.00 9.85
C GLY A 14 12.16 7.56 9.02
N VAL A 15 11.96 6.94 7.85
CA VAL A 15 13.03 6.47 6.95
C VAL A 15 13.26 7.43 5.77
N GLU A 16 14.50 7.48 5.26
CA GLU A 16 14.86 8.34 4.13
C GLU A 16 14.94 7.53 2.83
N LEU A 17 14.00 7.80 1.92
CA LEU A 17 13.93 7.21 0.59
C LEU A 17 14.89 7.94 -0.36
N LYS A 18 15.49 7.24 -1.34
CA LYS A 18 16.47 7.84 -2.27
C LYS A 18 15.85 8.48 -3.51
N HIS A 19 14.59 8.24 -3.75
CA HIS A 19 13.82 8.73 -4.90
C HIS A 19 12.32 8.72 -4.59
N ARG A 20 11.51 9.32 -5.47
CA ARG A 20 10.07 9.51 -5.27
C ARG A 20 9.23 8.56 -6.13
N ILE A 21 9.69 7.33 -6.33
CA ILE A 21 9.00 6.25 -7.03
C ILE A 21 8.73 5.13 -6.02
N GLY A 22 7.47 4.71 -5.87
CA GLY A 22 7.07 3.63 -4.97
C GLY A 22 6.14 2.62 -5.60
N MET A 23 6.04 1.47 -4.95
CA MET A 23 5.10 0.41 -5.26
C MET A 23 3.89 0.52 -4.31
N PRO A 24 2.67 0.78 -4.82
CA PRO A 24 1.47 0.81 -3.98
C PRO A 24 1.04 -0.58 -3.58
N SER A 25 0.11 -0.66 -2.65
CA SER A 25 -0.58 -1.91 -2.34
C SER A 25 -1.31 -2.47 -3.56
N LEU A 26 -1.07 -3.73 -3.84
CA LEU A 26 -1.62 -4.49 -4.95
C LEU A 26 -1.97 -5.89 -4.47
N SER A 27 -3.25 -6.27 -4.41
CA SER A 27 -3.66 -7.64 -4.09
C SER A 27 -3.20 -8.61 -5.16
N ARG A 28 -2.56 -9.70 -4.75
CA ARG A 28 -1.99 -10.69 -5.68
C ARG A 28 -2.45 -12.12 -5.39
N LEU A 29 -3.01 -12.39 -4.22
CA LEU A 29 -3.63 -13.67 -3.82
C LEU A 29 -2.67 -14.88 -3.90
N ARG A 30 -1.46 -14.74 -3.37
CA ARG A 30 -0.43 -15.79 -3.35
C ARG A 30 -0.06 -16.27 -1.94
N ALA A 31 -0.82 -15.89 -0.91
CA ALA A 31 -0.69 -16.49 0.41
C ALA A 31 -1.20 -17.96 0.40
N SER A 32 -0.91 -18.69 1.46
CA SER A 32 -1.47 -20.05 1.69
C SER A 32 -2.98 -19.97 2.00
N ASP A 33 -3.63 -21.12 2.08
CA ASP A 33 -5.07 -21.20 2.35
C ASP A 33 -5.41 -20.74 3.78
N ASP A 34 -4.45 -20.71 4.67
CA ASP A 34 -4.56 -20.19 6.04
C ASP A 34 -4.07 -18.73 6.18
N HIS A 35 -3.96 -18.01 5.06
CA HIS A 35 -3.54 -16.61 4.98
C HIS A 35 -2.10 -16.34 5.45
N THR A 36 -1.23 -17.34 5.44
CA THR A 36 0.19 -17.15 5.77
C THR A 36 0.99 -16.76 4.53
N ALA A 37 1.87 -15.76 4.67
CA ALA A 37 2.74 -15.33 3.57
C ALA A 37 3.68 -16.45 3.12
N THR A 38 3.86 -16.62 1.81
CA THR A 38 4.58 -17.77 1.23
C THR A 38 6.01 -17.41 0.79
N PRO A 39 6.89 -18.41 0.58
CA PRO A 39 8.20 -18.18 -0.03
C PRO A 39 8.14 -17.48 -1.40
N MET A 40 7.07 -17.75 -2.18
CA MET A 40 6.83 -17.07 -3.45
C MET A 40 6.60 -15.55 -3.27
N MET A 41 5.89 -15.16 -2.20
CA MET A 41 5.72 -13.75 -1.85
C MET A 41 7.07 -13.11 -1.44
N LYS A 42 7.92 -13.84 -0.70
CA LYS A 42 9.28 -13.39 -0.38
C LYS A 42 10.09 -13.12 -1.65
N GLU A 43 10.05 -14.02 -2.62
CA GLU A 43 10.71 -13.83 -3.91
C GLU A 43 10.16 -12.62 -4.64
N TYR A 44 8.84 -12.45 -4.71
CA TYR A 44 8.18 -11.32 -5.36
C TYR A 44 8.61 -9.96 -4.81
N TYR A 45 8.59 -9.79 -3.49
CA TYR A 45 9.02 -8.55 -2.84
C TYR A 45 10.53 -8.37 -2.91
N GLY A 46 11.31 -9.45 -2.81
CA GLY A 46 12.75 -9.45 -2.98
C GLY A 46 13.19 -8.98 -4.37
N GLN A 47 12.50 -9.44 -5.43
CA GLN A 47 12.76 -8.97 -6.79
C GLN A 47 12.51 -7.45 -6.94
N ARG A 48 11.43 -6.92 -6.36
CA ARG A 48 11.01 -5.51 -6.49
C ARG A 48 11.74 -4.56 -5.56
N SER A 49 12.53 -5.09 -4.64
CA SER A 49 13.41 -4.33 -3.74
C SER A 49 14.87 -4.23 -4.20
N GLN A 50 15.20 -4.62 -5.44
CA GLN A 50 16.59 -4.63 -5.93
C GLN A 50 17.19 -3.23 -6.19
N VAL A 51 16.39 -2.17 -6.19
CA VAL A 51 16.88 -0.78 -6.29
C VAL A 51 16.77 -0.11 -4.93
N ALA A 52 17.91 0.04 -4.25
CA ALA A 52 17.97 0.57 -2.89
C ALA A 52 17.33 1.96 -2.73
N GLY A 53 16.58 2.13 -1.65
CA GLY A 53 15.84 3.36 -1.33
C GLY A 53 14.43 3.41 -1.90
N THR A 54 13.92 2.28 -2.44
CA THR A 54 12.54 2.13 -2.90
C THR A 54 11.59 1.88 -1.72
N LEU A 55 10.41 2.51 -1.75
CA LEU A 55 9.30 2.21 -0.86
C LEU A 55 8.38 1.18 -1.51
N ILE A 56 8.03 0.14 -0.76
CA ILE A 56 7.06 -0.87 -1.14
C ILE A 56 5.93 -0.87 -0.11
N ILE A 57 4.67 -0.78 -0.57
CA ILE A 57 3.51 -1.06 0.27
C ILE A 57 3.00 -2.45 -0.11
N THR A 58 2.84 -3.33 0.87
CA THR A 58 2.41 -4.70 0.61
C THR A 58 1.00 -4.76 0.04
N GLU A 59 0.64 -5.88 -0.57
CA GLU A 59 -0.76 -6.25 -0.66
C GLU A 59 -1.41 -6.18 0.73
N ALA A 60 -2.73 -5.93 0.75
CA ALA A 60 -3.44 -5.68 2.01
C ALA A 60 -3.39 -6.91 2.94
N GLY A 61 -2.88 -6.70 4.14
CA GLY A 61 -2.88 -7.65 5.25
C GLY A 61 -4.19 -7.61 6.02
N ILE A 62 -4.89 -8.75 6.06
CA ILE A 62 -6.14 -8.91 6.80
C ILE A 62 -5.84 -8.80 8.30
N ILE A 63 -6.60 -7.97 9.03
CA ILE A 63 -6.34 -7.64 10.44
C ILE A 63 -6.80 -8.70 11.44
N SER A 64 -7.85 -9.47 11.11
CA SER A 64 -8.42 -10.52 11.96
C SER A 64 -9.18 -11.54 11.11
N PRO A 65 -9.53 -12.73 11.64
CA PRO A 65 -10.24 -13.75 10.86
C PRO A 65 -11.53 -13.24 10.23
N GLY A 66 -12.32 -12.45 10.97
CA GLY A 66 -13.59 -11.89 10.49
C GLY A 66 -13.44 -10.73 9.48
N ALA A 67 -12.23 -10.22 9.31
CA ALA A 67 -11.94 -9.11 8.40
C ALA A 67 -11.61 -9.54 6.95
N GLY A 68 -11.54 -10.86 6.68
CA GLY A 68 -11.14 -11.48 5.43
C GLY A 68 -12.23 -11.51 4.36
N GLY A 69 -12.21 -12.59 3.56
CA GLY A 69 -13.14 -12.83 2.47
C GLY A 69 -12.53 -12.66 1.07
N PHE A 70 -11.20 -12.66 0.96
CA PHE A 70 -10.49 -12.88 -0.30
C PHE A 70 -9.61 -14.13 -0.20
N PRO A 71 -9.72 -15.06 -1.15
CA PRO A 71 -8.93 -16.29 -1.12
C PRO A 71 -7.44 -15.95 -1.19
N ASN A 72 -6.64 -16.59 -0.36
CA ASN A 72 -5.18 -16.47 -0.40
C ASN A 72 -4.65 -15.02 -0.31
N ALA A 73 -5.41 -14.10 0.30
CA ALA A 73 -4.91 -12.82 0.77
C ALA A 73 -4.17 -13.03 2.10
N PRO A 74 -3.02 -12.39 2.32
CA PRO A 74 -2.25 -12.61 3.54
C PRO A 74 -2.89 -11.94 4.76
N GLY A 75 -2.70 -12.56 5.93
CA GLY A 75 -3.10 -12.01 7.22
C GLY A 75 -1.91 -11.53 8.05
N ILE A 76 -2.21 -10.84 9.15
CA ILE A 76 -1.20 -10.34 10.12
C ILE A 76 -1.69 -10.47 11.57
N TRP A 77 -2.63 -11.36 11.86
CA TRP A 77 -3.23 -11.51 13.20
C TRP A 77 -2.68 -12.68 14.02
N ARG A 78 -1.86 -13.59 13.44
CA ARG A 78 -1.25 -14.73 14.12
C ARG A 78 0.27 -14.64 14.15
N ASP A 79 0.89 -15.27 15.13
CA ASP A 79 2.35 -15.27 15.30
C ASP A 79 3.09 -15.95 14.14
N ASP A 80 2.55 -17.00 13.55
CA ASP A 80 3.12 -17.67 12.37
C ASP A 80 3.06 -16.77 11.12
N GLN A 81 1.98 -15.99 10.95
CA GLN A 81 1.88 -14.97 9.91
C GLN A 81 2.92 -13.85 10.12
N VAL A 82 3.09 -13.39 11.37
CA VAL A 82 4.13 -12.41 11.73
C VAL A 82 5.53 -12.95 11.40
N ALA A 83 5.82 -14.20 11.75
CA ALA A 83 7.11 -14.84 11.44
C ALA A 83 7.33 -14.97 9.92
N ALA A 84 6.29 -15.33 9.15
CA ALA A 84 6.37 -15.42 7.70
C ALA A 84 6.64 -14.06 7.05
N TRP A 85 5.92 -13.01 7.45
CA TRP A 85 6.15 -11.63 7.00
C TRP A 85 7.55 -11.14 7.35
N LYS A 86 8.09 -11.51 8.53
CA LYS A 86 9.45 -11.14 8.92
C LYS A 86 10.48 -11.60 7.91
N THR A 87 10.32 -12.76 7.29
CA THR A 87 11.24 -13.23 6.25
C THR A 87 11.25 -12.33 5.01
N ILE A 88 10.11 -11.67 4.73
CA ILE A 88 9.93 -10.75 3.60
C ILE A 88 10.53 -9.39 3.93
N THR A 89 10.23 -8.84 5.11
CA THR A 89 10.78 -7.55 5.55
C THR A 89 12.30 -7.59 5.64
N ASP A 90 12.87 -8.68 6.20
CA ASP A 90 14.31 -8.88 6.28
C ASP A 90 14.96 -8.92 4.87
N GLU A 91 14.28 -9.51 3.87
CA GLU A 91 14.77 -9.54 2.49
C GLU A 91 14.77 -8.14 1.86
N VAL A 92 13.66 -7.40 2.02
CA VAL A 92 13.52 -6.04 1.49
C VAL A 92 14.55 -5.10 2.12
N HIS A 93 14.74 -5.17 3.44
CA HIS A 93 15.74 -4.38 4.17
C HIS A 93 17.17 -4.73 3.77
N ARG A 94 17.46 -6.01 3.54
CA ARG A 94 18.80 -6.45 3.05
C ARG A 94 19.16 -5.80 1.72
N ASN A 95 18.15 -5.53 0.88
CA ASN A 95 18.32 -4.83 -0.39
C ASN A 95 18.38 -3.29 -0.24
N GLY A 96 18.30 -2.78 1.00
CA GLY A 96 18.32 -1.35 1.31
C GLY A 96 17.06 -0.60 0.89
N CYS A 97 15.91 -1.30 0.88
CA CYS A 97 14.59 -0.77 0.61
C CYS A 97 13.73 -0.75 1.87
N PHE A 98 12.55 -0.15 1.79
CA PHE A 98 11.62 0.03 2.90
C PHE A 98 10.25 -0.57 2.55
N ILE A 99 9.57 -1.10 3.57
CA ILE A 99 8.32 -1.83 3.36
C ILE A 99 7.28 -1.47 4.43
N ILE A 100 6.07 -1.13 3.96
CA ILE A 100 4.91 -0.77 4.79
C ILE A 100 3.84 -1.85 4.62
N CYS A 101 3.23 -2.30 5.72
CA CYS A 101 2.09 -3.20 5.70
C CYS A 101 0.79 -2.42 5.50
N GLN A 102 0.03 -2.67 4.44
CA GLN A 102 -1.31 -2.13 4.35
C GLN A 102 -2.27 -3.00 5.18
N LEU A 103 -3.07 -2.41 6.06
CA LEU A 103 -4.03 -3.08 6.93
C LEU A 103 -5.45 -2.91 6.38
N ILE A 104 -6.20 -4.02 6.31
CA ILE A 104 -7.55 -4.05 5.74
C ILE A 104 -8.54 -4.85 6.59
N HIS A 105 -9.77 -4.35 6.62
CA HIS A 105 -10.98 -5.12 6.82
C HIS A 105 -11.82 -5.02 5.54
N VAL A 106 -12.09 -6.16 4.89
CA VAL A 106 -12.70 -6.20 3.55
C VAL A 106 -14.16 -5.72 3.58
N GLY A 107 -14.87 -6.02 4.66
CA GLY A 107 -16.26 -5.59 4.81
C GLY A 107 -17.20 -6.20 3.78
N ARG A 108 -18.13 -5.39 3.26
CA ARG A 108 -19.15 -5.81 2.27
C ARG A 108 -18.59 -6.24 0.91
N ALA A 109 -17.30 -5.96 0.68
CA ALA A 109 -16.61 -6.30 -0.56
C ALA A 109 -16.00 -7.71 -0.55
N ALA A 110 -16.19 -8.47 0.54
CA ALA A 110 -15.75 -9.86 0.62
C ALA A 110 -16.38 -10.71 -0.48
N ASN A 111 -15.59 -11.62 -1.06
CA ASN A 111 -16.11 -12.59 -2.01
C ASN A 111 -17.06 -13.56 -1.27
N PRO A 112 -18.32 -13.71 -1.71
CA PRO A 112 -19.32 -14.50 -0.99
C PRO A 112 -18.93 -15.96 -0.80
N GLU A 113 -18.35 -16.60 -1.82
CA GLU A 113 -17.94 -18.01 -1.76
C GLU A 113 -16.79 -18.22 -0.76
N THR A 114 -15.84 -17.30 -0.75
CA THR A 114 -14.73 -17.33 0.23
C THR A 114 -15.24 -17.06 1.64
N ALA A 115 -16.11 -16.07 1.80
CA ALA A 115 -16.69 -15.73 3.10
C ALA A 115 -17.49 -16.91 3.68
N GLU A 116 -18.31 -17.59 2.87
CA GLU A 116 -19.04 -18.80 3.27
C GLU A 116 -18.09 -19.92 3.67
N ALA A 117 -17.06 -20.20 2.86
CA ALA A 117 -16.09 -21.26 3.12
C ALA A 117 -15.27 -21.01 4.39
N GLU A 118 -15.00 -19.76 4.74
CA GLU A 118 -14.22 -19.35 5.91
C GLU A 118 -15.09 -19.02 7.13
N GLY A 119 -16.42 -19.07 7.00
CA GLY A 119 -17.36 -18.74 8.07
C GLY A 119 -17.37 -17.24 8.42
N ILE A 120 -17.07 -16.38 7.46
CA ILE A 120 -17.03 -14.93 7.61
C ILE A 120 -18.41 -14.34 7.29
N GLU A 121 -18.93 -13.51 8.19
CA GLU A 121 -20.14 -12.75 7.93
C GLU A 121 -19.83 -11.47 7.13
N LEU A 122 -20.61 -11.20 6.09
CA LEU A 122 -20.48 -9.95 5.35
C LEU A 122 -21.06 -8.79 6.16
N VAL A 123 -20.21 -7.86 6.54
CA VAL A 123 -20.57 -6.72 7.37
C VAL A 123 -20.21 -5.38 6.72
N SER A 124 -20.93 -4.33 7.10
CA SER A 124 -20.67 -2.97 6.63
C SER A 124 -21.16 -1.93 7.64
N SER A 125 -21.03 -0.64 7.29
CA SER A 125 -21.66 0.46 8.03
C SER A 125 -23.18 0.32 8.10
N SER A 126 -23.80 -0.09 6.98
CA SER A 126 -25.25 -0.26 6.83
C SER A 126 -25.53 -1.44 5.91
N ALA A 127 -26.78 -1.93 5.90
CA ALA A 127 -27.23 -3.05 5.08
C ALA A 127 -27.44 -2.62 3.61
N ILE A 128 -26.37 -2.11 2.97
CA ILE A 128 -26.36 -1.64 1.58
C ILE A 128 -25.30 -2.44 0.81
N PRO A 129 -25.69 -3.24 -0.21
CA PRO A 129 -24.74 -3.95 -1.06
C PRO A 129 -23.95 -2.97 -1.93
N TYR A 130 -22.80 -3.40 -2.47
CA TYR A 130 -22.00 -2.53 -3.33
C TYR A 130 -22.49 -2.48 -4.79
N ASP A 131 -23.31 -3.43 -5.20
CA ASP A 131 -24.07 -3.43 -6.46
C ASP A 131 -25.35 -4.26 -6.32
N GLU A 132 -26.19 -4.30 -7.37
CA GLU A 132 -27.48 -4.99 -7.36
C GLU A 132 -27.36 -6.53 -7.27
N ALA A 133 -26.24 -7.10 -7.68
CA ALA A 133 -25.98 -8.54 -7.66
C ALA A 133 -25.27 -8.99 -6.38
N ALA A 134 -24.70 -8.05 -5.63
CA ALA A 134 -23.95 -8.36 -4.42
C ALA A 134 -24.87 -8.74 -3.24
N PRO A 135 -24.45 -9.64 -2.36
CA PRO A 135 -25.17 -9.93 -1.13
C PRO A 135 -25.33 -8.67 -0.26
N VAL A 136 -26.48 -8.57 0.42
CA VAL A 136 -26.72 -7.50 1.37
C VAL A 136 -25.92 -7.78 2.66
N PRO A 137 -25.00 -6.91 3.06
CA PRO A 137 -24.23 -7.09 4.28
C PRO A 137 -25.10 -6.78 5.51
N ARG A 138 -24.72 -7.29 6.67
CA ARG A 138 -25.30 -6.85 7.96
C ARG A 138 -24.62 -5.55 8.41
N ALA A 139 -25.38 -4.62 8.97
CA ALA A 139 -24.83 -3.45 9.64
C ALA A 139 -24.12 -3.87 10.94
N LEU A 140 -22.90 -3.37 11.18
CA LEU A 140 -22.16 -3.59 12.43
C LEU A 140 -22.85 -2.90 13.61
N THR A 141 -22.82 -3.54 14.77
CA THR A 141 -23.15 -2.92 16.06
C THR A 141 -21.99 -2.04 16.54
N THR A 142 -22.25 -1.15 17.51
CA THR A 142 -21.20 -0.30 18.11
C THR A 142 -20.12 -1.11 18.80
N ASP A 143 -20.50 -2.18 19.53
CA ASP A 143 -19.53 -3.07 20.18
C ASP A 143 -18.63 -3.81 19.18
N GLU A 144 -19.15 -4.14 17.98
CA GLU A 144 -18.35 -4.74 16.91
C GLU A 144 -17.37 -3.71 16.30
N ILE A 145 -17.82 -2.47 16.16
CA ILE A 145 -16.96 -1.37 15.69
C ILE A 145 -15.79 -1.17 16.64
N GLU A 146 -16.03 -1.13 17.96
CA GLU A 146 -14.96 -1.00 18.96
C GLU A 146 -13.96 -2.16 18.88
N ARG A 147 -14.43 -3.40 18.69
CA ARG A 147 -13.55 -4.57 18.51
C ARG A 147 -12.70 -4.44 17.24
N ILE A 148 -13.27 -3.98 16.14
CA ILE A 148 -12.56 -3.78 14.89
C ILE A 148 -11.46 -2.71 15.04
N VAL A 149 -11.73 -1.62 15.76
CA VAL A 149 -10.71 -0.60 16.09
C VAL A 149 -9.53 -1.22 16.83
N HIS A 150 -9.81 -2.10 17.81
CA HIS A 150 -8.78 -2.84 18.55
C HIS A 150 -8.01 -3.82 17.63
N ASP A 151 -8.70 -4.52 16.74
CA ASP A 151 -8.07 -5.44 15.77
C ASP A 151 -7.08 -4.72 14.87
N PHE A 152 -7.41 -3.49 14.39
CA PHE A 152 -6.47 -2.66 13.63
C PHE A 152 -5.21 -2.31 14.44
N ALA A 153 -5.36 -1.94 15.72
CA ALA A 153 -4.23 -1.62 16.60
C ALA A 153 -3.34 -2.87 16.81
N THR A 154 -3.94 -4.02 17.11
CA THR A 154 -3.22 -5.30 17.28
C THR A 154 -2.50 -5.71 16.00
N ALA A 155 -3.14 -5.58 14.85
CA ALA A 155 -2.52 -5.88 13.54
C ALA A 155 -1.35 -4.94 13.25
N ALA A 156 -1.43 -3.66 13.65
CA ALA A 156 -0.33 -2.72 13.52
C ALA A 156 0.87 -3.09 14.41
N GLU A 157 0.65 -3.48 15.67
CA GLU A 157 1.72 -3.99 16.54
C GLU A 157 2.37 -5.24 15.95
N ASN A 158 1.58 -6.16 15.43
CA ASN A 158 2.08 -7.35 14.74
C ASN A 158 2.91 -7.00 13.50
N ALA A 159 2.51 -5.99 12.72
CA ALA A 159 3.27 -5.51 11.58
C ALA A 159 4.66 -4.97 12.02
N ILE A 160 4.73 -4.21 13.10
CA ILE A 160 6.02 -3.76 13.64
C ILE A 160 6.86 -4.94 14.15
N ARG A 161 6.26 -5.94 14.82
CA ARG A 161 6.94 -7.18 15.23
C ARG A 161 7.48 -7.97 14.02
N ALA A 162 6.75 -7.94 12.90
CA ALA A 162 7.19 -8.53 11.63
C ALA A 162 8.30 -7.73 10.92
N GLY A 163 8.71 -6.58 11.45
CA GLY A 163 9.80 -5.76 10.92
C GLY A 163 9.38 -4.73 9.87
N PHE A 164 8.10 -4.43 9.71
CA PHE A 164 7.65 -3.36 8.83
C PHE A 164 8.08 -1.98 9.36
N ASP A 165 8.39 -1.06 8.46
CA ASP A 165 8.77 0.32 8.78
C ASP A 165 7.58 1.16 9.26
N GLY A 166 6.36 0.75 8.90
CA GLY A 166 5.10 1.36 9.28
C GLY A 166 3.90 0.60 8.72
N VAL A 167 2.71 1.18 8.89
CA VAL A 167 1.47 0.64 8.35
C VAL A 167 0.72 1.68 7.52
N GLU A 168 -0.08 1.22 6.57
CA GLU A 168 -1.02 2.03 5.81
C GLU A 168 -2.44 1.55 6.10
N LEU A 169 -3.32 2.42 6.58
CA LEU A 169 -4.73 2.11 6.77
C LEU A 169 -5.48 2.19 5.44
N HIS A 170 -6.19 1.13 5.11
CA HIS A 170 -6.97 1.07 3.86
C HIS A 170 -8.33 1.75 4.02
N GLY A 171 -8.36 3.09 3.86
CA GLY A 171 -9.58 3.91 3.89
C GLY A 171 -10.12 4.26 2.49
N ALA A 172 -9.99 3.34 1.52
CA ALA A 172 -10.28 3.60 0.12
C ALA A 172 -11.04 2.43 -0.54
N ASN A 173 -11.51 2.63 -1.77
CA ASN A 173 -11.98 1.59 -2.68
C ASN A 173 -13.19 0.78 -2.18
N GLY A 174 -14.01 1.32 -1.29
CA GLY A 174 -15.26 0.71 -0.83
C GLY A 174 -15.12 -0.40 0.22
N TYR A 175 -13.91 -0.59 0.78
CA TYR A 175 -13.70 -1.47 1.92
C TYR A 175 -14.26 -0.88 3.22
N LEU A 176 -14.15 -1.57 4.35
CA LEU A 176 -14.91 -1.24 5.55
C LEU A 176 -14.77 0.22 5.97
N ILE A 177 -13.55 0.75 6.11
CA ILE A 177 -13.34 2.15 6.55
C ILE A 177 -14.01 3.13 5.58
N ASP A 178 -13.83 2.93 4.26
CA ASP A 178 -14.44 3.78 3.24
C ASP A 178 -15.98 3.69 3.26
N SER A 179 -16.52 2.50 3.53
CA SER A 179 -17.97 2.29 3.64
C SER A 179 -18.60 3.06 4.80
N PHE A 180 -17.86 3.35 5.87
CA PHE A 180 -18.31 4.24 6.94
C PHE A 180 -18.19 5.72 6.58
N THR A 181 -17.18 6.06 5.81
CA THR A 181 -16.86 7.45 5.45
C THR A 181 -17.87 8.06 4.49
N GLN A 182 -18.42 7.29 3.55
CA GLN A 182 -19.27 7.82 2.48
C GLN A 182 -20.77 7.56 2.72
N ASP A 183 -21.60 8.56 2.45
CA ASP A 183 -23.06 8.51 2.66
C ASP A 183 -23.80 7.55 1.71
N VAL A 184 -23.21 7.20 0.58
CA VAL A 184 -23.75 6.19 -0.36
C VAL A 184 -23.80 4.78 0.23
N SER A 185 -23.02 4.52 1.28
CA SER A 185 -22.96 3.21 1.97
C SER A 185 -23.27 3.31 3.46
N ASN A 186 -23.31 4.52 4.04
CA ASN A 186 -23.55 4.76 5.45
C ASN A 186 -24.81 5.60 5.67
N ILE A 187 -25.90 4.93 6.04
CA ILE A 187 -27.19 5.53 6.41
C ILE A 187 -27.50 5.36 7.91
N ARG A 188 -26.46 5.18 8.74
CA ARG A 188 -26.61 5.05 10.21
C ARG A 188 -27.19 6.32 10.83
N ALA A 189 -27.94 6.13 11.92
CA ALA A 189 -28.51 7.22 12.71
C ALA A 189 -27.88 7.37 14.10
N ASP A 190 -26.82 6.58 14.39
CA ASP A 190 -26.02 6.67 15.61
C ASP A 190 -24.78 7.56 15.43
N GLU A 191 -23.87 7.52 16.39
CA GLU A 191 -22.63 8.33 16.36
C GLU A 191 -21.64 8.00 15.24
N TYR A 192 -21.89 6.94 14.45
CA TYR A 192 -21.06 6.55 13.30
C TYR A 192 -21.69 6.93 11.95
N GLY A 193 -22.80 7.70 11.93
CA GLY A 193 -23.48 8.08 10.69
C GLY A 193 -24.18 9.44 10.76
N GLY A 194 -24.80 9.84 9.64
CA GLY A 194 -25.52 11.11 9.50
C GLY A 194 -24.61 12.28 9.16
N SER A 195 -23.96 12.92 10.13
CA SER A 195 -23.08 14.07 9.88
C SER A 195 -21.70 13.68 9.31
N VAL A 196 -20.98 14.66 8.78
CA VAL A 196 -19.59 14.51 8.32
C VAL A 196 -18.71 13.99 9.45
N GLU A 197 -18.82 14.58 10.64
CA GLU A 197 -18.04 14.20 11.82
C GLU A 197 -18.30 12.75 12.24
N ASN A 198 -19.57 12.35 12.24
CA ASN A 198 -19.95 10.99 12.62
C ASN A 198 -19.47 9.94 11.61
N ARG A 199 -19.57 10.24 10.31
CA ARG A 199 -19.04 9.34 9.26
C ARG A 199 -17.51 9.27 9.27
N SER A 200 -16.81 10.27 9.80
CA SER A 200 -15.37 10.26 10.01
C SER A 200 -14.94 9.55 11.30
N ARG A 201 -15.88 9.20 12.21
CA ARG A 201 -15.57 8.68 13.53
C ARG A 201 -14.78 7.38 13.47
N LEU A 202 -15.22 6.39 12.72
CA LEU A 202 -14.51 5.11 12.64
C LEU A 202 -13.06 5.30 12.17
N VAL A 203 -12.85 6.02 11.06
CA VAL A 203 -11.48 6.22 10.55
C VAL A 203 -10.62 7.00 11.55
N TYR A 204 -11.19 7.97 12.26
CA TYR A 204 -10.49 8.71 13.31
C TYR A 204 -10.08 7.79 14.48
N GLU A 205 -10.99 6.96 14.97
CA GLU A 205 -10.73 6.02 16.06
C GLU A 205 -9.68 4.99 15.70
N VAL A 206 -9.73 4.46 14.47
CA VAL A 206 -8.70 3.55 13.94
C VAL A 206 -7.33 4.26 13.84
N MET A 207 -7.28 5.46 13.24
CA MET A 207 -6.04 6.24 13.16
C MET A 207 -5.43 6.51 14.53
N ARG A 208 -6.26 6.88 15.51
CA ARG A 208 -5.84 7.15 16.88
C ARG A 208 -5.34 5.88 17.56
N ALA A 209 -6.11 4.79 17.56
CA ALA A 209 -5.74 3.54 18.22
C ALA A 209 -4.44 2.95 17.64
N VAL A 210 -4.29 2.97 16.32
CA VAL A 210 -3.06 2.52 15.65
C VAL A 210 -1.90 3.48 15.94
N GLY A 211 -2.14 4.79 15.92
CA GLY A 211 -1.14 5.80 16.28
C GLY A 211 -0.66 5.68 17.72
N ASP A 212 -1.56 5.40 18.66
CA ASP A 212 -1.24 5.16 20.08
C ASP A 212 -0.39 3.88 20.26
N ALA A 213 -0.69 2.84 19.46
CA ALA A 213 -0.01 1.55 19.53
C ALA A 213 1.43 1.58 18.98
N ILE A 214 1.68 2.23 17.83
CA ILE A 214 2.96 2.14 17.12
C ILE A 214 3.67 3.48 16.87
N GLY A 215 3.05 4.58 17.27
CA GLY A 215 3.47 5.96 16.97
C GLY A 215 2.88 6.47 15.65
N PRO A 216 2.23 7.66 15.64
CA PRO A 216 1.49 8.18 14.48
C PRO A 216 2.43 8.45 13.28
N GLN A 217 3.71 8.72 13.52
CA GLN A 217 4.72 8.90 12.47
C GLN A 217 5.03 7.63 11.67
N ARG A 218 4.48 6.46 12.05
CA ARG A 218 4.56 5.19 11.33
C ARG A 218 3.25 4.81 10.63
N VAL A 219 2.25 5.69 10.65
CA VAL A 219 0.92 5.42 10.10
C VAL A 219 0.67 6.29 8.88
N GLY A 220 0.25 5.67 7.79
CA GLY A 220 -0.29 6.33 6.62
C GLY A 220 -1.78 6.02 6.43
N LEU A 221 -2.48 6.86 5.68
CA LEU A 221 -3.89 6.67 5.36
C LEU A 221 -4.11 6.73 3.85
N ARG A 222 -4.71 5.67 3.28
CA ARG A 222 -5.08 5.64 1.86
C ARG A 222 -6.54 6.00 1.67
N LEU A 223 -6.81 6.93 0.71
CA LEU A 223 -8.13 7.47 0.40
C LEU A 223 -8.38 7.50 -1.11
N SER A 224 -9.65 7.34 -1.51
CA SER A 224 -10.09 7.40 -2.92
C SER A 224 -11.36 8.24 -3.09
N PRO A 225 -11.29 9.57 -2.89
CA PRO A 225 -12.48 10.44 -2.80
C PRO A 225 -13.39 10.37 -4.04
N TRP A 226 -12.81 10.17 -5.19
CA TRP A 226 -13.48 10.24 -6.49
C TRP A 226 -13.79 8.87 -7.10
N SER A 227 -13.39 7.77 -6.45
CA SER A 227 -13.58 6.42 -6.98
C SER A 227 -15.05 5.98 -6.94
N THR A 228 -15.53 5.41 -8.05
CA THR A 228 -16.84 4.76 -8.15
C THR A 228 -16.76 3.26 -7.88
N PHE A 229 -15.57 2.73 -7.63
CA PHE A 229 -15.34 1.31 -7.41
C PHE A 229 -16.15 0.79 -6.22
N GLN A 230 -16.78 -0.38 -6.38
CA GLN A 230 -17.62 -1.02 -5.35
C GLN A 230 -18.79 -0.15 -4.86
N GLY A 231 -19.45 0.56 -5.79
CA GLY A 231 -20.61 1.38 -5.47
C GLY A 231 -20.31 2.60 -4.61
N MET A 232 -19.06 3.06 -4.62
CA MET A 232 -18.63 4.26 -3.91
C MET A 232 -18.84 5.51 -4.77
N ARG A 233 -18.44 6.64 -4.27
CA ARG A 233 -18.60 7.99 -4.79
C ARG A 233 -19.86 8.69 -4.29
N MET A 234 -19.76 9.37 -3.18
CA MET A 234 -20.78 10.30 -2.71
C MET A 234 -20.90 11.53 -3.63
N ARG A 235 -22.04 12.22 -3.56
CA ARG A 235 -22.31 13.38 -4.44
C ARG A 235 -21.29 14.50 -4.30
N ASP A 236 -20.93 14.85 -3.06
CA ASP A 236 -19.92 15.84 -2.73
C ASP A 236 -18.94 15.26 -1.71
N PRO A 237 -17.81 14.69 -2.16
CA PRO A 237 -16.83 14.09 -1.26
C PRO A 237 -15.92 15.12 -0.57
N VAL A 238 -15.83 16.35 -1.08
CA VAL A 238 -14.84 17.32 -0.59
C VAL A 238 -14.99 17.62 0.90
N PRO A 239 -16.17 17.96 1.44
CA PRO A 239 -16.31 18.22 2.89
C PRO A 239 -15.94 16.99 3.74
N GLN A 240 -16.38 15.80 3.33
CA GLN A 240 -16.16 14.57 4.07
C GLN A 240 -14.68 14.19 4.12
N PHE A 241 -14.01 14.15 2.98
CA PHE A 241 -12.60 13.79 2.94
C PHE A 241 -11.70 14.90 3.49
N SER A 242 -12.12 16.16 3.44
CA SER A 242 -11.43 17.27 4.12
C SER A 242 -11.43 17.08 5.64
N ASP A 243 -12.55 16.65 6.23
CA ASP A 243 -12.64 16.36 7.67
C ASP A 243 -11.73 15.18 8.06
N VAL A 244 -11.76 14.10 7.28
CA VAL A 244 -10.87 12.93 7.49
C VAL A 244 -9.39 13.33 7.43
N ILE A 245 -8.99 14.12 6.42
CA ILE A 245 -7.60 14.57 6.24
C ILE A 245 -7.20 15.53 7.37
N THR A 246 -8.10 16.41 7.82
CA THR A 246 -7.85 17.30 8.96
C THR A 246 -7.57 16.50 10.23
N LYS A 247 -8.39 15.48 10.51
CA LYS A 247 -8.18 14.58 11.66
C LYS A 247 -6.87 13.79 11.56
N ALA A 248 -6.51 13.32 10.36
CA ALA A 248 -5.22 12.65 10.12
C ALA A 248 -4.03 13.60 10.39
N LYS A 249 -4.16 14.87 9.99
CA LYS A 249 -3.16 15.92 10.24
C LYS A 249 -3.04 16.26 11.72
N GLU A 250 -4.16 16.38 12.44
CA GLU A 250 -4.19 16.63 13.89
C GLU A 250 -3.52 15.50 14.68
N LEU A 251 -3.71 14.25 14.25
CA LEU A 251 -3.02 13.09 14.81
C LEU A 251 -1.55 12.97 14.38
N SER A 252 -1.07 13.84 13.50
CA SER A 252 0.32 13.84 13.00
C SER A 252 0.72 12.55 12.28
N LEU A 253 -0.17 11.99 11.46
CA LEU A 253 0.15 10.82 10.64
C LEU A 253 1.33 11.10 9.69
N SER A 254 2.04 10.06 9.29
CA SER A 254 3.22 10.16 8.44
C SER A 254 2.92 10.68 7.04
N TYR A 255 1.85 10.18 6.42
CA TYR A 255 1.48 10.53 5.05
C TYR A 255 0.01 10.24 4.75
N ILE A 256 -0.48 10.84 3.67
CA ILE A 256 -1.72 10.41 3.00
C ILE A 256 -1.39 9.82 1.63
N HIS A 257 -2.16 8.81 1.21
CA HIS A 257 -2.04 8.16 -0.09
C HIS A 257 -3.35 8.33 -0.85
N LEU A 258 -3.32 9.07 -1.93
CA LEU A 258 -4.51 9.46 -2.69
C LEU A 258 -4.57 8.72 -4.04
N VAL A 259 -5.77 8.27 -4.40
CA VAL A 259 -6.07 7.69 -5.71
C VAL A 259 -6.61 8.78 -6.63
N GLU A 260 -5.97 8.94 -7.79
CA GLU A 260 -6.36 9.91 -8.82
C GLU A 260 -7.79 9.68 -9.33
N PRO A 261 -8.56 10.75 -9.59
CA PRO A 261 -9.96 10.64 -10.04
C PRO A 261 -10.14 9.94 -11.40
N ARG A 262 -9.11 9.96 -12.25
CA ARG A 262 -9.10 9.25 -13.54
C ARG A 262 -9.10 7.72 -13.43
N VAL A 263 -8.84 7.18 -12.23
CA VAL A 263 -8.89 5.74 -11.96
C VAL A 263 -10.29 5.40 -11.48
N THR A 264 -11.12 4.98 -12.41
CA THR A 264 -12.44 4.42 -12.13
C THR A 264 -12.38 2.92 -12.35
N ASN A 265 -12.83 2.15 -11.40
CA ASN A 265 -12.83 0.70 -11.45
C ASN A 265 -11.42 0.07 -11.63
N ASN A 266 -11.41 -1.22 -11.90
CA ASN A 266 -10.20 -1.99 -12.13
C ASN A 266 -9.86 -2.07 -13.64
N GLU A 267 -10.13 -1.02 -14.41
CA GLU A 267 -9.98 -0.99 -15.86
C GLU A 267 -8.72 -0.24 -16.31
N ASP A 268 -8.29 -0.48 -17.54
CA ASP A 268 -7.15 0.22 -18.15
C ASP A 268 -7.58 1.53 -18.87
N ALA A 269 -8.85 1.91 -18.75
CA ALA A 269 -9.38 3.10 -19.38
C ALA A 269 -8.91 4.38 -18.67
N GLU A 270 -8.45 5.34 -19.46
CA GLU A 270 -8.27 6.71 -19.01
C GLU A 270 -9.57 7.47 -19.27
N HIS A 271 -10.22 7.92 -18.20
CA HIS A 271 -11.40 8.77 -18.31
C HIS A 271 -11.00 10.23 -18.22
N ALA A 272 -11.57 11.08 -19.09
CA ALA A 272 -11.48 12.51 -18.93
C ALA A 272 -12.30 12.89 -17.69
N VAL A 273 -11.67 13.43 -16.67
CA VAL A 273 -12.31 13.84 -15.43
C VAL A 273 -12.04 15.33 -15.19
N HIS A 274 -13.01 16.00 -14.60
CA HIS A 274 -12.90 17.41 -14.22
C HIS A 274 -12.48 17.56 -12.75
N GLU A 275 -12.57 16.49 -11.99
CA GLU A 275 -12.23 16.48 -10.57
C GLU A 275 -10.73 16.44 -10.37
N THR A 276 -10.28 17.10 -9.29
CA THR A 276 -8.87 17.13 -8.88
C THR A 276 -8.71 16.72 -7.42
N LEU A 277 -7.48 16.40 -7.04
CA LEU A 277 -7.10 16.13 -5.66
C LEU A 277 -6.60 17.38 -4.94
N ASP A 278 -6.67 18.56 -5.57
CA ASP A 278 -6.10 19.81 -5.04
C ASP A 278 -6.59 20.14 -3.63
N PHE A 279 -7.88 19.93 -3.34
CA PHE A 279 -8.43 20.16 -2.00
C PHE A 279 -7.69 19.35 -0.91
N ALA A 280 -7.33 18.11 -1.20
CA ALA A 280 -6.62 17.24 -0.27
C ALA A 280 -5.12 17.57 -0.21
N ILE A 281 -4.52 17.88 -1.37
CA ILE A 281 -3.11 18.24 -1.48
C ILE A 281 -2.83 19.58 -0.80
N ASP A 282 -3.75 20.55 -0.89
CA ASP A 282 -3.60 21.84 -0.23
C ASP A 282 -3.77 21.77 1.28
N LEU A 283 -4.69 20.94 1.75
CA LEU A 283 -4.98 20.75 3.17
C LEU A 283 -3.85 20.02 3.91
N TRP A 284 -3.20 19.06 3.26
CA TRP A 284 -2.15 18.25 3.85
C TRP A 284 -0.76 18.90 3.75
N THR A 285 0.00 18.83 4.84
CA THR A 285 1.32 19.48 4.94
C THR A 285 2.50 18.51 4.95
N GLY A 286 2.26 17.21 5.14
CA GLY A 286 3.28 16.16 5.12
C GLY A 286 3.47 15.53 3.73
N PRO A 287 4.19 14.41 3.64
CA PRO A 287 4.33 13.62 2.42
C PRO A 287 2.98 13.15 1.87
N ILE A 288 2.87 13.13 0.54
CA ILE A 288 1.69 12.67 -0.20
C ILE A 288 2.12 11.59 -1.19
N LEU A 289 1.47 10.43 -1.14
CA LEU A 289 1.62 9.40 -2.14
C LEU A 289 0.47 9.55 -3.15
N LEU A 290 0.79 9.62 -4.44
CA LEU A 290 -0.20 9.70 -5.52
C LEU A 290 -0.19 8.42 -6.35
N ALA A 291 -1.33 7.74 -6.46
CA ALA A 291 -1.52 6.56 -7.30
C ALA A 291 -2.59 6.81 -8.36
N GLY A 292 -2.37 6.29 -9.57
CA GLY A 292 -3.38 6.31 -10.63
C GLY A 292 -2.86 6.72 -11.99
N GLY A 293 -2.63 5.76 -12.90
CA GLY A 293 -2.29 6.00 -14.30
C GLY A 293 -0.97 6.73 -14.57
N TYR A 294 -0.05 6.75 -13.62
CA TYR A 294 1.26 7.37 -13.81
C TYR A 294 2.15 6.53 -14.71
N ARG A 295 2.91 7.22 -15.56
CA ARG A 295 3.84 6.65 -16.53
C ARG A 295 5.18 7.37 -16.43
N PRO A 296 6.29 6.77 -16.95
CA PRO A 296 7.60 7.41 -16.93
C PRO A 296 7.65 8.77 -17.64
N ASP A 297 6.79 8.98 -18.64
CA ASP A 297 6.73 10.20 -19.44
C ASP A 297 5.96 11.37 -18.77
N ASN A 298 5.08 11.09 -17.78
CA ASN A 298 4.28 12.12 -17.12
C ASN A 298 4.69 12.42 -15.66
N VAL A 299 5.44 11.52 -15.01
CA VAL A 299 5.74 11.60 -13.58
C VAL A 299 6.55 12.86 -13.21
N GLN A 300 7.49 13.29 -14.06
CA GLN A 300 8.31 14.47 -13.77
C GLN A 300 7.47 15.74 -13.76
N ARG A 301 6.51 15.87 -14.69
CA ARG A 301 5.60 17.01 -14.75
C ARG A 301 4.77 17.16 -13.46
N VAL A 302 4.33 16.06 -12.88
CA VAL A 302 3.58 16.11 -11.60
C VAL A 302 4.43 16.69 -10.48
N LEU A 303 5.67 16.24 -10.36
CA LEU A 303 6.57 16.63 -9.28
C LEU A 303 7.22 18.01 -9.47
N ASP A 304 7.57 18.33 -10.71
CA ASP A 304 8.39 19.51 -11.00
C ASP A 304 7.54 20.73 -11.41
N ASP A 305 6.36 20.50 -12.04
CA ASP A 305 5.52 21.58 -12.59
C ASP A 305 4.18 21.74 -11.81
N ALA A 306 3.43 20.64 -11.61
CA ALA A 306 2.10 20.73 -11.00
C ALA A 306 2.18 21.01 -9.49
N TYR A 307 3.07 20.32 -8.77
CA TYR A 307 3.20 20.44 -7.32
C TYR A 307 4.65 20.66 -6.86
N PRO A 308 5.32 21.74 -7.33
CA PRO A 308 6.76 21.93 -7.10
C PRO A 308 7.13 22.13 -5.64
N ASN A 309 6.18 22.53 -4.79
CA ASN A 309 6.39 22.84 -3.37
C ASN A 309 5.84 21.77 -2.42
N LYS A 310 5.28 20.66 -2.94
CA LYS A 310 4.72 19.59 -2.11
C LYS A 310 5.65 18.38 -2.09
N ASP A 311 5.68 17.68 -0.97
CA ASP A 311 6.45 16.44 -0.81
C ASP A 311 5.66 15.24 -1.35
N ILE A 312 5.67 15.13 -2.68
CA ILE A 312 4.95 14.08 -3.40
C ILE A 312 5.88 12.93 -3.77
N MET A 313 5.36 11.72 -3.61
CA MET A 313 5.87 10.45 -4.13
C MET A 313 4.85 9.86 -5.09
N VAL A 314 5.29 9.33 -6.22
CA VAL A 314 4.41 8.71 -7.23
C VAL A 314 4.46 7.20 -7.12
N MET A 315 3.27 6.59 -7.05
CA MET A 315 3.10 5.16 -6.86
C MET A 315 2.74 4.48 -8.19
N PHE A 316 3.56 3.53 -8.62
CA PHE A 316 3.40 2.81 -9.88
C PHE A 316 2.86 1.40 -9.61
N GLY A 317 1.57 1.15 -9.85
CA GLY A 317 0.96 -0.17 -9.63
C GLY A 317 1.36 -1.18 -10.70
N ARG A 318 0.64 -1.17 -11.82
CA ARG A 318 0.76 -2.15 -12.91
C ARG A 318 2.19 -2.22 -13.50
N ALA A 319 2.86 -1.08 -13.57
CA ALA A 319 4.24 -1.04 -14.05
C ALA A 319 5.19 -1.81 -13.11
N PHE A 320 5.03 -1.73 -11.78
CA PHE A 320 5.83 -2.52 -10.85
C PHE A 320 5.52 -4.02 -10.90
N VAL A 321 4.27 -4.40 -11.22
CA VAL A 321 3.94 -5.83 -11.40
C VAL A 321 4.85 -6.46 -12.45
N ALA A 322 4.99 -5.81 -13.61
CA ALA A 322 5.71 -6.37 -14.76
C ALA A 322 7.20 -6.00 -14.84
N ASN A 323 7.67 -5.09 -13.99
CA ASN A 323 9.05 -4.60 -14.04
C ASN A 323 9.67 -4.63 -12.63
N PRO A 324 10.31 -5.73 -12.24
CA PRO A 324 10.98 -5.82 -10.94
C PRO A 324 12.03 -4.73 -10.72
N ASP A 325 12.67 -4.28 -11.78
CA ASP A 325 13.67 -3.20 -11.81
C ASP A 325 13.11 -1.85 -12.30
N LEU A 326 11.83 -1.58 -12.05
CA LEU A 326 11.12 -0.41 -12.58
C LEU A 326 11.88 0.92 -12.35
N VAL A 327 12.36 1.14 -11.14
CA VAL A 327 13.11 2.37 -10.79
C VAL A 327 14.35 2.53 -11.64
N PHE A 328 15.07 1.43 -11.90
CA PHE A 328 16.24 1.42 -12.79
C PHE A 328 15.84 1.70 -14.23
N ARG A 329 14.76 1.09 -14.73
CA ARG A 329 14.25 1.33 -16.08
C ARG A 329 13.86 2.80 -16.30
N ILE A 330 13.11 3.39 -15.37
CA ILE A 330 12.74 4.82 -15.43
C ILE A 330 13.98 5.70 -15.43
N LYS A 331 14.96 5.41 -14.56
CA LYS A 331 16.20 6.20 -14.44
C LYS A 331 17.04 6.20 -15.71
N ASN A 332 17.03 5.09 -16.44
CA ASN A 332 17.85 4.88 -17.63
C ASN A 332 17.03 4.95 -18.93
N SER A 333 15.76 5.40 -18.86
CA SER A 333 14.86 5.52 -20.01
C SER A 333 14.73 4.22 -20.81
N LEU A 334 14.69 3.06 -20.10
CA LEU A 334 14.54 1.74 -20.72
C LEU A 334 13.06 1.41 -20.95
N PRO A 335 12.75 0.60 -21.98
CA PRO A 335 11.39 0.11 -22.22
C PRO A 335 10.85 -0.68 -21.02
N LEU A 336 9.56 -0.54 -20.77
CA LEU A 336 8.87 -1.35 -19.76
C LEU A 336 8.33 -2.64 -20.37
N ASN A 337 8.37 -3.72 -19.59
CA ASN A 337 7.65 -4.96 -19.91
C ASN A 337 6.15 -4.70 -19.87
N ALA A 338 5.41 -5.29 -20.79
CA ALA A 338 3.95 -5.33 -20.73
C ALA A 338 3.49 -6.24 -19.57
N TYR A 339 2.43 -5.87 -18.89
CA TYR A 339 1.80 -6.71 -17.88
C TYR A 339 0.70 -7.59 -18.50
N HIS A 340 0.45 -8.73 -17.88
CA HIS A 340 -0.65 -9.63 -18.24
C HIS A 340 -1.74 -9.54 -17.18
N ARG A 341 -2.78 -8.76 -17.45
CA ARG A 341 -3.85 -8.46 -16.48
C ARG A 341 -4.54 -9.71 -15.93
N SER A 342 -4.76 -10.71 -16.78
CA SER A 342 -5.38 -12.00 -16.39
C SER A 342 -4.61 -12.75 -15.29
N THR A 343 -3.34 -12.43 -15.07
CA THR A 343 -2.51 -13.07 -14.04
C THR A 343 -2.48 -12.33 -12.71
N PHE A 344 -3.13 -11.16 -12.61
CA PHE A 344 -3.03 -10.33 -11.40
C PHE A 344 -3.56 -11.04 -10.16
N TYR A 345 -4.70 -11.69 -10.27
CA TYR A 345 -5.42 -12.32 -9.17
C TYR A 345 -5.45 -13.86 -9.26
N THR A 346 -4.52 -14.45 -10.01
CA THR A 346 -4.42 -15.92 -10.11
C THR A 346 -3.89 -16.49 -8.81
N VAL A 347 -4.74 -17.23 -8.11
CA VAL A 347 -4.43 -17.80 -6.79
C VAL A 347 -3.24 -18.75 -6.84
N LYS A 348 -2.27 -18.56 -5.93
CA LYS A 348 -1.09 -19.45 -5.71
C LYS A 348 -0.25 -19.77 -6.96
N ASN A 349 -0.35 -19.00 -8.03
CA ASN A 349 0.32 -19.26 -9.30
C ASN A 349 1.55 -18.34 -9.48
N PRO A 350 2.73 -18.86 -9.83
CA PRO A 350 3.93 -18.07 -10.09
C PRO A 350 3.86 -17.24 -11.37
N ALA A 351 3.03 -17.64 -12.36
CA ALA A 351 2.91 -16.92 -13.63
C ALA A 351 2.35 -15.51 -13.45
N GLY A 352 2.99 -14.55 -14.08
CA GLY A 352 2.67 -13.11 -13.95
C GLY A 352 2.91 -12.56 -12.54
N TYR A 353 3.73 -13.25 -11.74
CA TYR A 353 4.07 -12.86 -10.37
C TYR A 353 5.57 -12.76 -10.17
N ILE A 354 6.32 -13.87 -10.31
CA ILE A 354 7.78 -13.92 -10.13
C ILE A 354 8.56 -14.16 -11.43
N ASP A 355 7.89 -14.32 -12.56
CA ASP A 355 8.47 -14.67 -13.86
C ASP A 355 8.74 -13.48 -14.78
N TYR A 356 8.41 -12.25 -14.38
CA TYR A 356 8.74 -11.06 -15.16
C TYR A 356 10.26 -10.80 -15.16
N PRO A 357 10.88 -10.58 -16.34
CA PRO A 357 12.32 -10.44 -16.44
C PRO A 357 12.81 -9.05 -15.98
N PHE A 358 13.98 -9.04 -15.38
CA PHE A 358 14.80 -7.84 -15.27
C PHE A 358 15.30 -7.39 -16.65
N SER A 359 15.68 -6.12 -16.80
CA SER A 359 16.39 -5.66 -17.99
C SER A 359 17.82 -6.23 -18.03
N GLU A 360 18.33 -6.50 -19.23
CA GLU A 360 19.71 -6.97 -19.43
C GLU A 360 20.72 -6.00 -18.80
N GLN A 361 20.48 -4.70 -18.95
CA GLN A 361 21.33 -3.65 -18.39
C GLN A 361 21.38 -3.71 -16.86
N PHE A 362 20.25 -4.06 -16.21
CA PHE A 362 20.21 -4.22 -14.77
C PHE A 362 20.98 -5.47 -14.33
N LEU A 363 20.81 -6.58 -15.01
CA LEU A 363 21.54 -7.82 -14.74
C LEU A 363 23.06 -7.63 -14.90
N HIS A 364 23.49 -6.96 -15.95
CA HIS A 364 24.90 -6.57 -16.16
C HIS A 364 25.45 -5.70 -14.99
N ARG A 365 24.64 -4.75 -14.52
CA ARG A 365 25.02 -3.94 -13.35
C ARG A 365 25.19 -4.79 -12.09
N LEU A 366 24.29 -5.73 -11.82
CA LEU A 366 24.39 -6.62 -10.67
C LEU A 366 25.66 -7.48 -10.74
N GLN A 367 25.97 -8.05 -11.91
CA GLN A 367 27.20 -8.84 -12.11
C GLN A 367 28.45 -8.00 -11.82
N ASN A 368 28.51 -6.77 -12.31
CA ASN A 368 29.64 -5.88 -12.07
C ASN A 368 29.80 -5.51 -10.59
N LEU A 369 28.72 -5.36 -9.83
CA LEU A 369 28.77 -5.11 -8.40
C LEU A 369 29.32 -6.32 -7.61
N VAL A 370 28.95 -7.54 -7.99
CA VAL A 370 29.46 -8.78 -7.38
C VAL A 370 30.96 -8.90 -7.63
N VAL A 371 31.43 -8.66 -8.86
CA VAL A 371 32.87 -8.71 -9.21
C VAL A 371 33.67 -7.65 -8.44
N ALA A 372 33.12 -6.42 -8.35
CA ALA A 372 33.78 -5.34 -7.59
C ALA A 372 33.85 -5.64 -6.08
N GLY A 373 32.77 -6.21 -5.53
CA GLY A 373 32.73 -6.64 -4.11
C GLY A 373 33.73 -7.75 -3.79
N SER A 374 33.87 -8.72 -4.69
CA SER A 374 34.85 -9.81 -4.56
C SER A 374 36.29 -9.30 -4.59
N LYS A 375 36.60 -8.36 -5.49
CA LYS A 375 37.94 -7.72 -5.57
C LYS A 375 38.28 -6.93 -4.31
N LYS A 376 37.30 -6.19 -3.74
CA LYS A 376 37.52 -5.46 -2.48
C LYS A 376 37.77 -6.38 -1.28
N LYS A 377 37.04 -7.51 -1.19
CA LYS A 377 37.24 -8.49 -0.13
C LYS A 377 38.64 -9.15 -0.23
N LYS A 378 39.06 -9.46 -1.47
CA LYS A 378 40.39 -10.05 -1.70
C LYS A 378 41.50 -9.08 -1.32
N LYS A 379 41.41 -7.81 -1.71
CA LYS A 379 42.38 -6.77 -1.38
C LYS A 379 42.49 -6.55 0.15
N LYS A 380 41.32 -6.52 0.83
CA LYS A 380 41.31 -6.37 2.30
C LYS A 380 41.97 -7.56 3.02
N LYS A 381 41.76 -8.77 2.49
CA LYS A 381 42.41 -9.96 3.07
C LYS A 381 43.91 -9.99 2.83
N GLU A 382 44.36 -9.53 1.65
CA GLU A 382 45.78 -9.40 1.33
C GLU A 382 46.46 -8.32 2.24
N GLU A 383 45.78 -7.20 2.49
CA GLU A 383 46.26 -6.14 3.42
C GLU A 383 46.30 -6.64 4.88
N GLU A 384 45.31 -7.42 5.34
CA GLU A 384 45.29 -8.03 6.67
C GLU A 384 46.40 -9.09 6.84
N GLU A 385 46.69 -9.91 5.81
CA GLU A 385 47.76 -10.91 5.83
C GLU A 385 49.16 -10.23 5.82
N GLU A 386 49.36 -9.12 5.08
CA GLU A 386 50.61 -8.34 5.09
C GLU A 386 50.88 -7.68 6.49
N GLU A 387 49.82 -7.16 7.15
CA GLU A 387 49.94 -6.58 8.48
C GLU A 387 50.29 -7.64 9.58
N GLU A 388 49.78 -8.88 9.39
CA GLU A 388 50.13 -10.00 10.32
C GLU A 388 51.56 -10.53 10.11
N GLU A 389 52.11 -10.42 8.88
CA GLU A 389 53.51 -10.84 8.60
C GLU A 389 54.54 -9.79 9.06
N GLU A 390 54.17 -8.51 9.24
CA GLU A 390 55.03 -7.44 9.74
C GLU A 390 55.11 -7.37 11.30
N GLN A 391 54.26 -8.11 12.01
CA GLN A 391 54.28 -8.21 13.50
C GLN A 391 55.03 -9.46 13.97
#